data_d6d0c72df6da62e24eff5220a0658ebb
#
_entry.id   d6d0c72df6da62e24eff5220a0658ebb
#
_cell.length_a   1.000
_cell.length_b   1.000
_cell.length_c   1.000
_cell.angle_alpha   90.00
_cell.angle_beta   90.00
_cell.angle_gamma   90.00
#
_symmetry.space_group_name_H-M   'P 1'
#
loop_
_entity.id
_entity.type
_entity.pdbx_description
1 polymer ?
#
loop_
_entity_poly.entity_id
_entity_poly.type
_entity_poly.pdbx_seq_one_letter_code
_entity_poly.pdbx_strand_id
1 'polypeptide(L)'
;VIVEPSGIYDVDEFFDGLREEPLDRWYEIGSVITIVDAGLEENLSDQAEYLLGSEAADAGVIVLSRLDKDNACEEQENRIISHVNRSLERIGCTRRIEKEVIAKDWDMLTEEDFAQIQNSSYQIESFRRPEGTEKDGFQTLYFMNLNRTEEELIPAVEKLFGKRGCTDDSE
;
A
#
# COMPACT_ATOMS: atom_id res chain seq x y z
N VAL A 1 2.16 -4.55 -19.80
CA VAL A 1 1.53 -3.35 -19.26
C VAL A 1 1.82 -3.31 -17.79
N ILE A 2 2.14 -2.13 -17.27
CA ILE A 2 2.27 -1.88 -15.82
C ILE A 2 1.10 -0.98 -15.44
N VAL A 3 0.42 -1.31 -14.36
CA VAL A 3 -0.70 -0.55 -13.82
C VAL A 3 -0.37 -0.16 -12.38
N GLU A 4 -0.44 1.12 -12.08
CA GLU A 4 -0.32 1.66 -10.73
C GLU A 4 -1.68 2.27 -10.37
N PRO A 5 -2.49 1.57 -9.58
CA PRO A 5 -3.76 2.11 -9.11
C PRO A 5 -3.55 3.14 -7.99
N SER A 6 -4.59 3.84 -7.62
CA SER A 6 -4.59 4.67 -6.41
C SER A 6 -4.36 3.78 -5.17
N GLY A 7 -3.58 4.25 -4.19
CA GLY A 7 -3.35 3.53 -2.92
C GLY A 7 -4.58 3.34 -2.01
N ILE A 8 -5.76 3.70 -2.50
CA ILE A 8 -7.06 3.44 -1.86
C ILE A 8 -7.97 2.58 -2.74
N TYR A 9 -7.41 2.00 -3.80
CA TYR A 9 -8.14 1.20 -4.76
C TYR A 9 -8.40 -0.20 -4.21
N ASP A 10 -9.59 -0.72 -4.48
CA ASP A 10 -9.95 -2.08 -4.11
C ASP A 10 -9.35 -3.06 -5.12
N VAL A 11 -8.44 -3.92 -4.67
CA VAL A 11 -7.72 -4.87 -5.52
C VAL A 11 -8.67 -5.88 -6.16
N ASP A 12 -9.69 -6.32 -5.40
CA ASP A 12 -10.70 -7.27 -5.90
C ASP A 12 -11.50 -6.67 -7.06
N GLU A 13 -11.92 -5.39 -6.95
CA GLU A 13 -12.65 -4.71 -8.03
C GLU A 13 -11.80 -4.61 -9.31
N PHE A 14 -10.48 -4.43 -9.16
CA PHE A 14 -9.59 -4.40 -10.31
C PHE A 14 -9.47 -5.78 -10.97
N PHE A 15 -9.32 -6.83 -10.18
CA PHE A 15 -9.24 -8.19 -10.71
C PHE A 15 -10.55 -8.62 -11.36
N ASP A 16 -11.68 -8.30 -10.77
CA ASP A 16 -12.98 -8.58 -11.35
C ASP A 16 -13.16 -7.85 -12.69
N GLY A 17 -12.80 -6.57 -12.75
CA GLY A 17 -12.83 -5.81 -13.98
C GLY A 17 -11.94 -6.41 -15.08
N LEU A 18 -10.76 -6.94 -14.75
CA LEU A 18 -9.86 -7.59 -15.73
C LEU A 18 -10.42 -8.93 -16.23
N ARG A 19 -11.25 -9.61 -15.44
CA ARG A 19 -11.87 -10.89 -15.79
C ARG A 19 -13.16 -10.74 -16.59
N GLU A 20 -13.68 -9.49 -16.72
CA GLU A 20 -14.85 -9.22 -17.55
C GLU A 20 -14.51 -9.12 -19.04
N GLU A 21 -15.46 -9.53 -19.90
CA GLU A 21 -15.35 -9.34 -21.35
C GLU A 21 -15.36 -7.84 -21.71
N PRO A 22 -14.49 -7.37 -22.62
CA PRO A 22 -13.53 -8.13 -23.44
C PRO A 22 -12.12 -8.21 -22.86
N LEU A 23 -11.87 -7.72 -21.64
CA LEU A 23 -10.52 -7.57 -21.07
C LEU A 23 -9.87 -8.93 -20.79
N ASP A 24 -10.64 -9.92 -20.38
CA ASP A 24 -10.23 -11.31 -20.14
C ASP A 24 -9.56 -11.97 -21.36
N ARG A 25 -9.86 -11.48 -22.57
CA ARG A 25 -9.27 -11.97 -23.82
C ARG A 25 -7.95 -11.34 -24.20
N TRP A 26 -7.63 -10.18 -23.59
CA TRP A 26 -6.51 -9.35 -23.99
C TRP A 26 -5.43 -9.25 -22.91
N TYR A 27 -5.81 -9.50 -21.67
CA TYR A 27 -4.94 -9.33 -20.53
C TYR A 27 -4.94 -10.55 -19.63
N GLU A 28 -3.78 -10.85 -19.10
CA GLU A 28 -3.55 -11.84 -18.06
C GLU A 28 -2.88 -11.12 -16.89
N ILE A 29 -3.32 -11.43 -15.67
CA ILE A 29 -2.72 -10.89 -14.45
C ILE A 29 -1.33 -11.52 -14.31
N GLY A 30 -0.32 -10.69 -14.28
CA GLY A 30 1.06 -11.09 -14.08
C GLY A 30 1.45 -11.03 -12.60
N SER A 31 2.47 -10.23 -12.29
CA SER A 31 2.93 -10.03 -10.92
C SER A 31 2.16 -8.92 -10.23
N VAL A 32 1.71 -9.17 -9.01
CA VAL A 32 1.10 -8.19 -8.12
C VAL A 32 2.12 -7.81 -7.04
N ILE A 33 2.41 -6.53 -6.97
CA ILE A 33 3.45 -5.99 -6.09
C ILE A 33 2.78 -5.02 -5.12
N THR A 34 2.90 -5.26 -3.83
CA THR A 34 2.48 -4.30 -2.81
C THR A 34 3.69 -3.58 -2.25
N ILE A 35 3.67 -2.25 -2.33
CA ILE A 35 4.75 -1.40 -1.81
C ILE A 35 4.32 -0.86 -0.46
N VAL A 36 5.06 -1.21 0.60
CA VAL A 36 4.78 -0.79 1.96
C VAL A 36 5.85 0.18 2.45
N ASP A 37 5.40 1.30 3.01
CA ASP A 37 6.30 2.27 3.65
C ASP A 37 6.89 1.68 4.93
N ALA A 38 8.21 1.57 5.00
CA ALA A 38 8.90 1.09 6.19
C ALA A 38 8.77 2.05 7.40
N GLY A 39 8.39 3.32 7.15
CA GLY A 39 8.02 4.30 8.16
C GLY A 39 6.56 4.22 8.64
N LEU A 40 5.81 3.18 8.25
CA LEU A 40 4.41 3.00 8.62
C LEU A 40 4.21 3.08 10.14
N GLU A 41 3.21 3.85 10.56
CA GLU A 41 2.82 4.00 11.96
C GLU A 41 2.30 2.68 12.54
N GLU A 42 2.53 2.43 13.82
CA GLU A 42 2.05 1.21 14.49
C GLU A 42 0.53 1.16 14.65
N ASN A 43 -0.11 2.31 14.77
CA ASN A 43 -1.54 2.45 14.98
C ASN A 43 -2.20 3.08 13.76
N LEU A 44 -2.63 2.26 12.85
CA LEU A 44 -3.42 2.68 11.70
C LEU A 44 -4.91 2.74 12.04
N SER A 45 -5.66 3.52 11.26
CA SER A 45 -7.12 3.44 11.30
C SER A 45 -7.59 2.07 10.82
N ASP A 46 -8.77 1.63 11.23
CA ASP A 46 -9.34 0.34 10.81
C ASP A 46 -9.42 0.19 9.30
N GLN A 47 -9.64 1.29 8.60
CA GLN A 47 -9.66 1.31 7.16
C GLN A 47 -8.26 1.17 6.55
N ALA A 48 -7.25 1.85 7.08
CA ALA A 48 -5.88 1.71 6.61
C ALA A 48 -5.33 0.30 6.88
N GLU A 49 -5.70 -0.30 8.02
CA GLU A 49 -5.42 -1.71 8.34
C GLU A 49 -6.09 -2.66 7.33
N TYR A 50 -7.35 -2.38 6.98
CA TYR A 50 -8.05 -3.17 5.98
C TYR A 50 -7.37 -3.08 4.61
N LEU A 51 -7.02 -1.87 4.15
CA LEU A 51 -6.31 -1.67 2.88
C LEU A 51 -4.97 -2.39 2.87
N LEU A 52 -4.16 -2.21 3.92
CA LEU A 52 -2.88 -2.89 4.04
C LEU A 52 -3.04 -4.42 3.98
N GLY A 53 -4.03 -4.96 4.68
CA GLY A 53 -4.31 -6.39 4.68
C GLY A 53 -4.79 -6.89 3.32
N SER A 54 -5.74 -6.20 2.67
CA SER A 54 -6.29 -6.60 1.37
C SER A 54 -5.25 -6.54 0.25
N GLU A 55 -4.46 -5.48 0.20
CA GLU A 55 -3.37 -5.36 -0.78
C GLU A 55 -2.27 -6.43 -0.56
N ALA A 56 -1.95 -6.74 0.70
CA ALA A 56 -0.99 -7.78 1.02
C ALA A 56 -1.52 -9.20 0.75
N ALA A 57 -2.84 -9.40 0.84
CA ALA A 57 -3.46 -10.71 0.61
C ALA A 57 -3.20 -11.23 -0.81
N ASP A 58 -3.31 -10.37 -1.80
CA ASP A 58 -3.18 -10.74 -3.21
C ASP A 58 -1.77 -10.53 -3.78
N ALA A 59 -0.88 -9.89 -3.04
CA ALA A 59 0.48 -9.62 -3.48
C ALA A 59 1.28 -10.90 -3.74
N GLY A 60 1.98 -10.98 -4.86
CA GLY A 60 3.01 -11.99 -5.09
C GLY A 60 4.31 -11.66 -4.36
N VAL A 61 4.58 -10.37 -4.16
CA VAL A 61 5.74 -9.87 -3.43
C VAL A 61 5.42 -8.55 -2.74
N ILE A 62 5.97 -8.35 -1.55
CA ILE A 62 5.95 -7.09 -0.82
C ILE A 62 7.31 -6.42 -0.95
N VAL A 63 7.31 -5.16 -1.33
CA VAL A 63 8.53 -4.35 -1.43
C VAL A 63 8.47 -3.26 -0.37
N LEU A 64 9.45 -3.23 0.52
CA LEU A 64 9.55 -2.17 1.52
C LEU A 64 10.24 -0.94 0.94
N SER A 65 9.60 0.20 1.07
CA SER A 65 10.14 1.50 0.68
C SER A 65 10.56 2.31 1.90
N ARG A 66 11.39 3.35 1.69
CA ARG A 66 11.84 4.28 2.73
C ARG A 66 12.53 3.60 3.91
N LEU A 67 13.32 2.60 3.62
CA LEU A 67 14.16 1.95 4.63
C LEU A 67 15.21 2.93 5.16
N ASP A 68 15.45 2.89 6.46
CA ASP A 68 16.52 3.67 7.09
C ASP A 68 17.89 3.18 6.62
N LYS A 69 18.71 4.11 6.10
CA LYS A 69 20.04 3.79 5.58
C LYS A 69 21.06 3.41 6.65
N ASP A 70 20.80 3.79 7.89
CA ASP A 70 21.85 3.84 8.88
C ASP A 70 21.89 2.70 9.90
N ASN A 71 20.85 1.89 10.11
CA ASN A 71 21.03 0.85 11.14
C ASN A 71 20.04 -0.28 11.32
N ALA A 72 18.95 -0.41 10.79
CA ALA A 72 18.06 -1.48 11.29
C ALA A 72 17.16 -2.06 10.21
N CYS A 73 17.72 -2.35 9.07
CA CYS A 73 16.95 -2.93 7.98
C CYS A 73 16.20 -4.19 8.46
N GLU A 74 16.84 -5.05 9.21
CA GLU A 74 16.23 -6.30 9.71
C GLU A 74 15.17 -6.06 10.80
N GLU A 75 15.40 -5.14 11.74
CA GLU A 75 14.42 -4.83 12.79
C GLU A 75 13.20 -4.11 12.20
N GLN A 76 13.45 -3.18 11.28
CA GLN A 76 12.40 -2.45 10.58
C GLN A 76 11.58 -3.39 9.68
N GLU A 77 12.25 -4.26 8.93
CA GLU A 77 11.62 -5.31 8.13
C GLU A 77 10.72 -6.19 8.99
N ASN A 78 11.26 -6.77 10.07
CA ASN A 78 10.51 -7.63 10.98
C ASN A 78 9.30 -6.93 11.61
N ARG A 79 9.44 -5.65 11.95
CA ARG A 79 8.33 -4.84 12.47
C ARG A 79 7.22 -4.70 11.43
N ILE A 80 7.57 -4.33 10.21
CA ILE A 80 6.58 -4.14 9.12
C ILE A 80 5.94 -5.45 8.73
N ILE A 81 6.70 -6.53 8.56
CA ILE A 81 6.15 -7.86 8.26
C ILE A 81 5.18 -8.32 9.36
N SER A 82 5.54 -8.09 10.62
CA SER A 82 4.64 -8.40 11.73
C SER A 82 3.36 -7.58 11.69
N HIS A 83 3.44 -6.32 11.30
CA HIS A 83 2.27 -5.46 11.11
C HIS A 83 1.39 -5.96 9.96
N VAL A 84 1.96 -6.21 8.80
CA VAL A 84 1.25 -6.75 7.63
C VAL A 84 0.54 -8.06 7.99
N ASN A 85 1.21 -8.97 8.67
CA ASN A 85 0.61 -10.24 9.10
C ASN A 85 -0.54 -10.04 10.09
N ARG A 86 -0.45 -9.04 10.97
CA ARG A 86 -1.55 -8.66 11.87
C ARG A 86 -2.74 -8.10 11.09
N SER A 87 -2.49 -7.28 10.07
CA SER A 87 -3.55 -6.75 9.20
C SER A 87 -4.23 -7.86 8.40
N LEU A 88 -3.49 -8.85 7.91
CA LEU A 88 -4.05 -10.05 7.27
C LEU A 88 -4.96 -10.84 8.23
N GLU A 89 -4.52 -11.06 9.46
CA GLU A 89 -5.33 -11.73 10.49
C GLU A 89 -6.63 -10.96 10.79
N ARG A 90 -6.58 -9.63 10.84
CA ARG A 90 -7.76 -8.78 11.11
C ARG A 90 -8.84 -8.90 10.04
N ILE A 91 -8.48 -9.08 8.80
CA ILE A 91 -9.43 -9.30 7.69
C ILE A 91 -9.83 -10.77 7.53
N GLY A 92 -9.33 -11.65 8.40
CA GLY A 92 -9.62 -13.08 8.37
C GLY A 92 -8.90 -13.84 7.26
N CYS A 93 -7.84 -13.28 6.69
CA CYS A 93 -6.97 -13.96 5.73
C CYS A 93 -6.08 -14.96 6.46
N THR A 94 -5.92 -16.16 5.89
CA THR A 94 -5.09 -17.22 6.45
C THR A 94 -3.64 -17.15 6.01
N ARG A 95 -3.37 -16.33 5.01
CA ARG A 95 -2.02 -16.11 4.47
C ARG A 95 -1.09 -15.50 5.51
N ARG A 96 0.17 -15.88 5.43
CA ARG A 96 1.27 -15.29 6.19
C ARG A 96 2.41 -14.92 5.25
N ILE A 97 2.91 -13.72 5.40
CA ILE A 97 4.07 -13.23 4.66
C ILE A 97 5.33 -13.62 5.45
N GLU A 98 6.25 -14.33 4.82
CA GLU A 98 7.50 -14.80 5.43
C GLU A 98 8.73 -14.53 4.55
N LYS A 99 8.67 -14.84 3.26
CA LYS A 99 9.81 -14.81 2.33
C LYS A 99 9.59 -13.95 1.11
N GLU A 100 8.35 -13.61 0.82
CA GLU A 100 7.94 -12.84 -0.35
C GLU A 100 8.13 -11.34 -0.08
N VAL A 101 9.33 -10.97 0.43
CA VAL A 101 9.65 -9.59 0.82
C VAL A 101 10.96 -9.17 0.20
N ILE A 102 11.01 -7.94 -0.30
CA ILE A 102 12.23 -7.26 -0.73
C ILE A 102 12.38 -6.02 0.15
N ALA A 103 13.38 -6.05 1.03
CA ALA A 103 13.71 -4.99 1.97
C ALA A 103 15.10 -4.42 1.63
N LYS A 104 15.19 -3.69 0.53
CA LYS A 104 16.43 -3.07 0.05
C LYS A 104 16.20 -1.63 -0.38
N ASP A 105 17.22 -0.78 -0.21
CA ASP A 105 17.22 0.53 -0.85
C ASP A 105 17.16 0.37 -2.38
N TRP A 106 16.48 1.27 -3.06
CA TRP A 106 16.30 1.22 -4.52
C TRP A 106 17.61 1.11 -5.28
N ASP A 107 18.65 1.80 -4.81
CA ASP A 107 19.98 1.81 -5.42
C ASP A 107 20.73 0.48 -5.22
N MET A 108 20.23 -0.39 -4.31
CA MET A 108 20.83 -1.68 -3.98
C MET A 108 20.10 -2.86 -4.60
N LEU A 109 19.04 -2.62 -5.37
CA LEU A 109 18.32 -3.68 -6.07
C LEU A 109 19.21 -4.32 -7.14
N THR A 110 19.22 -5.64 -7.17
CA THR A 110 19.97 -6.45 -8.10
C THR A 110 19.09 -7.01 -9.22
N GLU A 111 19.70 -7.58 -10.24
CA GLU A 111 18.95 -8.28 -11.30
C GLU A 111 18.13 -9.46 -10.72
N GLU A 112 18.61 -10.09 -9.65
CA GLU A 112 17.90 -11.17 -8.98
C GLU A 112 16.64 -10.66 -8.27
N ASP A 113 16.70 -9.49 -7.65
CA ASP A 113 15.53 -8.84 -7.03
C ASP A 113 14.48 -8.48 -8.10
N PHE A 114 14.91 -7.92 -9.22
CA PHE A 114 14.00 -7.65 -10.34
C PHE A 114 13.42 -8.93 -10.93
N ALA A 115 14.20 -10.00 -11.04
CA ALA A 115 13.70 -11.30 -11.48
C ALA A 115 12.68 -11.87 -10.48
N GLN A 116 12.89 -11.70 -9.18
CA GLN A 116 11.92 -12.08 -8.15
C GLN A 116 10.62 -11.28 -8.29
N ILE A 117 10.70 -9.96 -8.46
CA ILE A 117 9.54 -9.09 -8.68
C ILE A 117 8.77 -9.52 -9.94
N GLN A 118 9.48 -9.74 -11.05
CA GLN A 118 8.87 -10.08 -12.32
C GLN A 118 8.17 -11.44 -12.30
N ASN A 119 8.66 -12.39 -11.51
CA ASN A 119 8.15 -13.76 -11.42
C ASN A 119 7.35 -14.01 -10.15
N SER A 120 7.00 -12.98 -9.40
CA SER A 120 6.29 -13.13 -8.11
C SER A 120 4.86 -13.64 -8.27
N SER A 121 4.27 -13.51 -9.48
CA SER A 121 2.88 -13.87 -9.70
C SER A 121 1.93 -13.08 -8.78
N TYR A 122 0.82 -13.67 -8.40
CA TYR A 122 -0.15 -13.12 -7.46
C TYR A 122 -0.80 -14.25 -6.66
N GLN A 123 -1.49 -13.90 -5.58
CA GLN A 123 -2.29 -14.84 -4.80
C GLN A 123 -3.77 -14.52 -4.99
N ILE A 124 -4.61 -15.50 -4.73
CA ILE A 124 -6.07 -15.30 -4.64
C ILE A 124 -6.46 -15.80 -3.26
N GLU A 125 -6.61 -14.86 -2.34
CA GLU A 125 -6.93 -15.17 -0.97
C GLU A 125 -8.36 -14.73 -0.64
N SER A 126 -9.00 -15.48 0.24
CA SER A 126 -10.32 -15.12 0.75
C SER A 126 -10.17 -14.32 2.03
N PHE A 127 -10.74 -13.14 2.05
CA PHE A 127 -10.78 -12.29 3.23
C PHE A 127 -12.14 -11.60 3.35
N ARG A 128 -12.39 -10.97 4.49
CA ARG A 128 -13.66 -10.29 4.76
C ARG A 128 -13.40 -8.82 5.01
N ARG A 129 -14.23 -7.98 4.41
CA ARG A 129 -14.28 -6.57 4.79
C ARG A 129 -14.95 -6.45 6.16
N PRO A 130 -14.27 -5.90 7.19
CA PRO A 130 -14.89 -5.64 8.47
C PRO A 130 -16.08 -4.66 8.34
N GLU A 131 -17.13 -4.87 9.14
CA GLU A 131 -18.24 -3.92 9.17
C GLU A 131 -17.74 -2.54 9.62
N GLY A 132 -18.16 -1.47 8.94
CA GLY A 132 -17.75 -0.10 9.23
C GLY A 132 -16.52 0.39 8.45
N THR A 133 -15.86 -0.44 7.66
CA THR A 133 -14.86 -0.01 6.69
C THR A 133 -15.55 0.33 5.36
N GLU A 134 -16.29 1.43 5.34
CA GLU A 134 -16.95 1.88 4.12
C GLU A 134 -15.94 2.44 3.13
N LYS A 135 -16.27 2.40 1.82
CA LYS A 135 -15.43 2.93 0.72
C LYS A 135 -15.03 4.42 0.88
N ASP A 136 -15.69 5.13 1.79
CA ASP A 136 -15.60 6.60 1.93
C ASP A 136 -14.67 7.09 3.05
N GLY A 137 -13.79 6.26 3.59
CA GLY A 137 -12.86 6.66 4.65
C GLY A 137 -11.80 7.68 4.23
N PHE A 138 -11.64 7.89 2.93
CA PHE A 138 -10.79 8.94 2.38
C PHE A 138 -11.67 10.04 1.79
N GLN A 139 -11.67 11.20 2.43
CA GLN A 139 -12.33 12.38 1.87
C GLN A 139 -11.49 12.94 0.74
N THR A 140 -12.00 12.88 -0.47
CA THR A 140 -11.40 13.58 -1.61
C THR A 140 -11.97 15.00 -1.69
N LEU A 141 -11.10 15.99 -1.53
CA LEU A 141 -11.46 17.38 -1.67
C LEU A 141 -11.16 17.83 -3.10
N TYR A 142 -12.20 18.20 -3.83
CA TYR A 142 -12.07 18.77 -5.17
C TYR A 142 -12.16 20.29 -5.09
N PHE A 143 -11.12 20.97 -5.51
CA PHE A 143 -11.11 22.42 -5.69
C PHE A 143 -11.25 22.72 -7.17
N MET A 144 -12.44 23.09 -7.60
CA MET A 144 -12.71 23.42 -9.00
C MET A 144 -12.72 24.94 -9.19
N ASN A 145 -12.22 25.39 -10.37
CA ASN A 145 -12.16 26.80 -10.74
C ASN A 145 -11.38 27.70 -9.76
N LEU A 146 -10.27 27.18 -9.24
CA LEU A 146 -9.35 27.97 -8.42
C LEU A 146 -8.70 29.04 -9.30
N ASN A 147 -9.08 30.30 -9.07
CA ASN A 147 -8.44 31.46 -9.69
C ASN A 147 -7.25 31.88 -8.80
N ARG A 148 -6.26 30.98 -8.63
CA ARG A 148 -5.08 31.14 -7.82
C ARG A 148 -3.86 30.68 -8.59
N THR A 149 -2.72 31.33 -8.33
CA THR A 149 -1.44 30.89 -8.88
C THR A 149 -0.86 29.72 -8.08
N GLU A 150 0.08 28.97 -8.66
CA GLU A 150 0.80 27.90 -7.97
C GLU A 150 1.48 28.41 -6.71
N GLU A 151 2.10 29.61 -6.77
CA GLU A 151 2.77 30.27 -5.64
C GLU A 151 1.82 30.59 -4.46
N GLU A 152 0.53 30.81 -4.74
CA GLU A 152 -0.49 31.02 -3.71
C GLU A 152 -1.04 29.72 -3.15
N LEU A 153 -1.00 28.61 -3.92
CA LEU A 153 -1.53 27.34 -3.52
C LEU A 153 -0.54 26.53 -2.66
N ILE A 154 0.75 26.57 -2.98
CA ILE A 154 1.79 25.82 -2.27
C ILE A 154 1.73 26.05 -0.75
N PRO A 155 1.71 27.30 -0.22
CA PRO A 155 1.65 27.51 1.23
C PRO A 155 0.36 27.01 1.88
N ALA A 156 -0.76 27.01 1.13
CA ALA A 156 -2.03 26.51 1.63
C ALA A 156 -2.03 24.98 1.76
N VAL A 157 -1.43 24.30 0.78
CA VAL A 157 -1.26 22.84 0.77
C VAL A 157 -0.29 22.42 1.87
N GLU A 158 0.87 23.08 1.98
CA GLU A 158 1.84 22.81 3.06
C GLU A 158 1.22 22.99 4.45
N LYS A 159 0.37 24.00 4.64
CA LYS A 159 -0.35 24.21 5.89
C LYS A 159 -1.35 23.10 6.20
N LEU A 160 -1.94 22.47 5.20
CA LEU A 160 -2.84 21.32 5.37
C LEU A 160 -2.07 20.07 5.79
N PHE A 161 -0.90 19.84 5.20
CA PHE A 161 -0.05 18.69 5.54
C PHE A 161 0.78 18.90 6.81
N GLY A 162 1.24 20.13 7.10
CA GLY A 162 2.04 20.46 8.27
C GLY A 162 1.28 20.41 9.61
N LYS A 163 -0.05 20.37 9.59
CA LYS A 163 -0.87 20.22 10.80
C LYS A 163 -0.99 18.79 11.31
N ARG A 164 -0.49 17.78 10.59
CA ARG A 164 -0.51 16.37 11.04
C ARG A 164 0.70 15.97 11.87
N GLY A 165 1.66 16.87 12.12
CA GLY A 165 2.93 16.56 12.76
C GLY A 165 3.25 17.26 14.08
N CYS A 166 2.33 18.02 14.69
CA CYS A 166 2.59 18.67 15.98
C CYS A 166 1.29 18.71 16.81
N THR A 167 1.03 17.65 17.52
CA THR A 167 0.43 17.77 18.86
C THR A 167 1.59 17.70 19.83
N ASP A 168 2.24 18.83 20.06
CA ASP A 168 2.97 19.05 21.28
C ASP A 168 1.91 19.13 22.40
N ASP A 169 1.72 18.03 23.10
CA ASP A 169 1.12 18.02 24.42
C ASP A 169 2.17 18.59 25.40
N SER A 170 2.07 19.88 25.63
CA SER A 170 2.65 20.52 26.81
C SER A 170 1.66 21.54 27.32
N GLU A 171 0.78 21.08 28.24
CA GLU A 171 0.43 21.69 29.54
C GLU A 171 -0.59 20.82 30.26
#